data_dc5b86dfe3946cd6faf042577353475d
#
_entry.id   dc5b86dfe3946cd6faf042577353475d
#
_cell.length_a   1.000
_cell.length_b   1.000
_cell.length_c   1.000
_cell.angle_alpha   90.00
_cell.angle_beta   90.00
_cell.angle_gamma   90.00
#
_symmetry.space_group_name_H-M   'P 1'
#
loop_
_entity.id
_entity.type
_entity.pdbx_description
1 polymer ?
#
loop_
_entity_poly.entity_id
_entity_poly.type
_entity_poly.pdbx_seq_one_letter_code
_entity_poly.pdbx_strand_id
1 'polypeptide(L)'
;TLTIEAGMVVDVTGGTIAASIRQEFGEAAGRLRVKDRENVWTVAEFGFGMNPHARLFGNVLEDEKRLGTCYFAVGDNTALGGSSSVGIHIPGVLKEASLWFDDTHVLDKGQFLLQL
;
A
#
# COMPACT_ATOMS: atom_id res chain seq x y z
N THR A 1 -10.92 -1.84 -4.68
CA THR A 1 -10.89 -0.68 -3.77
C THR A 1 -10.49 -1.12 -2.37
N LEU A 2 -9.60 -0.39 -1.74
CA LEU A 2 -9.29 -0.50 -0.32
C LEU A 2 -9.90 0.70 0.40
N THR A 3 -10.61 0.46 1.46
CA THR A 3 -11.07 1.49 2.40
C THR A 3 -10.20 1.43 3.64
N ILE A 4 -9.60 2.57 3.99
CA ILE A 4 -8.63 2.67 5.08
C ILE A 4 -9.14 3.68 6.11
N GLU A 5 -9.14 3.29 7.37
CA GLU A 5 -9.50 4.16 8.50
C GLU A 5 -8.47 3.99 9.62
N ALA A 6 -7.96 5.10 10.13
CA ALA A 6 -6.98 5.11 11.22
C ALA A 6 -5.78 4.16 11.00
N GLY A 7 -5.27 4.11 9.76
CA GLY A 7 -4.12 3.28 9.39
C GLY A 7 -4.41 1.79 9.21
N MET A 8 -5.68 1.40 9.18
CA MET A 8 -6.12 0.01 9.01
C MET A 8 -6.99 -0.12 7.77
N VAL A 9 -6.82 -1.20 7.01
CA VAL A 9 -7.75 -1.57 5.94
C VAL A 9 -9.01 -2.13 6.58
N VAL A 10 -10.13 -1.45 6.40
CA VAL A 10 -11.43 -1.84 6.97
C VAL A 10 -12.35 -2.51 5.98
N ASP A 11 -12.10 -2.33 4.68
CA ASP A 11 -12.86 -3.00 3.62
C ASP A 11 -12.03 -3.19 2.36
N VAL A 12 -12.28 -4.28 1.63
CA VAL A 12 -11.67 -4.62 0.35
C VAL A 12 -12.76 -5.05 -0.62
N THR A 13 -12.97 -4.27 -1.66
CA THR A 13 -13.99 -4.53 -2.69
C THR A 13 -13.39 -4.50 -4.09
N GLY A 14 -13.96 -5.27 -5.02
CA GLY A 14 -13.60 -5.26 -6.44
C GLY A 14 -13.13 -6.61 -6.98
N GLY A 15 -14.06 -7.48 -7.40
CA GLY A 15 -13.80 -8.67 -8.20
C GLY A 15 -12.92 -9.74 -7.54
N THR A 16 -12.28 -10.54 -8.38
CA THR A 16 -11.48 -11.71 -7.97
C THR A 16 -10.20 -11.34 -7.21
N ILE A 17 -9.58 -10.22 -7.56
CA ILE A 17 -8.37 -9.74 -6.86
C ILE A 17 -8.69 -9.38 -5.42
N ALA A 18 -9.80 -8.69 -5.18
CA ALA A 18 -10.23 -8.37 -3.83
C ALA A 18 -10.54 -9.63 -3.00
N ALA A 19 -11.15 -10.63 -3.63
CA ALA A 19 -11.40 -11.93 -3.01
C ALA A 19 -10.10 -12.64 -2.61
N SER A 20 -9.09 -12.65 -3.49
CA SER A 20 -7.78 -13.24 -3.21
C SER A 20 -7.08 -12.53 -2.06
N ILE A 21 -7.12 -11.20 -2.02
CA ILE A 21 -6.53 -10.41 -0.93
C ILE A 21 -7.20 -10.77 0.40
N ARG A 22 -8.52 -10.80 0.45
CA ARG A 22 -9.25 -11.18 1.68
C ARG A 22 -8.89 -12.58 2.14
N GLN A 23 -8.74 -13.53 1.21
CA GLN A 23 -8.35 -14.89 1.52
C GLN A 23 -6.94 -14.96 2.11
N GLU A 24 -5.94 -14.38 1.44
CA GLU A 24 -4.55 -14.40 1.89
C GLU A 24 -4.38 -13.76 3.27
N PHE A 25 -4.99 -12.61 3.49
CA PHE A 25 -4.93 -11.94 4.80
C PHE A 25 -5.69 -12.71 5.87
N GLY A 26 -6.83 -13.34 5.53
CA GLY A 26 -7.56 -14.20 6.45
C GLY A 26 -6.76 -15.44 6.86
N GLU A 27 -6.05 -16.08 5.92
CA GLU A 27 -5.17 -17.20 6.21
C GLU A 27 -3.98 -16.79 7.07
N ALA A 28 -3.36 -15.65 6.78
CA ALA A 28 -2.27 -15.10 7.58
C ALA A 28 -2.74 -14.79 9.01
N ALA A 29 -3.90 -14.16 9.18
CA ALA A 29 -4.50 -13.87 10.46
C ALA A 29 -4.77 -15.16 11.28
N GLY A 30 -5.20 -16.23 10.61
CA GLY A 30 -5.46 -17.52 11.23
C GLY A 30 -4.24 -18.18 11.87
N ARG A 31 -3.03 -17.83 11.43
CA ARG A 31 -1.75 -18.32 11.99
C ARG A 31 -1.30 -17.54 13.22
N LEU A 32 -1.94 -16.41 13.51
CA LEU A 32 -1.57 -15.53 14.61
C LEU A 32 -2.42 -15.78 15.84
N ARG A 33 -1.90 -15.33 17.00
CA ARG A 33 -2.71 -15.25 18.21
C ARG A 33 -3.91 -14.32 17.98
N VAL A 34 -5.04 -14.63 18.62
CA VAL A 34 -6.29 -13.89 18.42
C VAL A 34 -6.11 -12.37 18.56
N LYS A 35 -5.32 -11.94 19.56
CA LYS A 35 -5.04 -10.51 19.80
C LYS A 35 -4.27 -9.80 18.68
N ASP A 36 -3.55 -10.56 17.85
CA ASP A 36 -2.67 -10.00 16.82
C ASP A 36 -3.31 -10.07 15.41
N ARG A 37 -4.44 -10.76 15.27
CA ARG A 37 -5.06 -11.05 13.96
C ARG A 37 -5.46 -9.82 13.16
N GLU A 38 -5.92 -8.77 13.81
CA GLU A 38 -6.30 -7.53 13.13
C GLU A 38 -5.10 -6.82 12.51
N ASN A 39 -3.90 -7.03 13.06
CA ASN A 39 -2.70 -6.34 12.61
C ASN A 39 -2.27 -6.71 11.18
N VAL A 40 -2.78 -7.81 10.59
CA VAL A 40 -2.54 -8.12 9.17
C VAL A 40 -3.07 -7.02 8.26
N TRP A 41 -4.06 -6.26 8.69
CA TRP A 41 -4.70 -5.19 7.94
C TRP A 41 -4.07 -3.82 8.16
N THR A 42 -2.96 -3.74 8.88
CA THR A 42 -2.22 -2.50 9.08
C THR A 42 -1.68 -1.98 7.75
N VAL A 43 -1.90 -0.70 7.46
CA VAL A 43 -1.16 -0.02 6.38
C VAL A 43 0.28 0.14 6.86
N ALA A 44 1.15 -0.72 6.35
CA ALA A 44 2.53 -0.85 6.80
C ALA A 44 3.40 0.30 6.34
N GLU A 45 3.17 0.75 5.11
CA GLU A 45 3.88 1.88 4.52
C GLU A 45 3.03 2.55 3.44
N PHE A 46 3.33 3.81 3.17
CA PHE A 46 2.83 4.58 2.06
C PHE A 46 3.93 5.50 1.55
N GLY A 47 4.02 5.65 0.24
CA GLY A 47 4.97 6.56 -0.38
C GLY A 47 4.64 6.87 -1.82
N PHE A 48 5.47 7.69 -2.43
CA PHE A 48 5.35 8.02 -3.84
C PHE A 48 6.73 8.15 -4.49
N GLY A 49 6.81 7.74 -5.75
CA GLY A 49 8.05 7.75 -6.51
C GLY A 49 8.42 9.14 -6.97
N MET A 50 9.70 9.48 -6.87
CA MET A 50 10.24 10.78 -7.28
C MET A 50 11.41 10.67 -8.25
N ASN A 51 11.78 9.47 -8.71
CA ASN A 51 12.88 9.26 -9.63
C ASN A 51 12.39 9.25 -11.09
N PRO A 52 12.71 10.29 -11.89
CA PRO A 52 12.29 10.34 -13.30
C PRO A 52 13.01 9.31 -14.18
N HIS A 53 14.12 8.74 -13.73
CA HIS A 53 14.91 7.75 -14.45
C HIS A 53 14.54 6.30 -14.13
N ALA A 54 13.75 6.04 -13.09
CA ALA A 54 13.25 4.71 -12.79
C ALA A 54 12.30 4.22 -13.89
N ARG A 55 12.25 2.91 -14.11
CA ARG A 55 11.46 2.29 -15.17
C ARG A 55 10.34 1.44 -14.58
N LEU A 56 9.20 1.43 -15.25
CA LEU A 56 8.07 0.57 -14.93
C LEU A 56 8.16 -0.72 -15.75
N PHE A 57 8.59 -1.82 -15.12
CA PHE A 57 8.72 -3.11 -15.82
C PHE A 57 8.31 -4.32 -14.97
N GLY A 58 7.56 -4.11 -13.90
CA GLY A 58 7.05 -5.17 -13.04
C GLY A 58 7.95 -5.54 -11.86
N ASN A 59 9.04 -4.79 -11.63
CA ASN A 59 9.85 -4.93 -10.43
C ASN A 59 9.41 -3.88 -9.39
N VAL A 60 8.76 -4.32 -8.33
CA VAL A 60 8.21 -3.43 -7.29
C VAL A 60 9.26 -2.49 -6.73
N LEU A 61 10.50 -2.97 -6.49
CA LEU A 61 11.57 -2.16 -5.92
C LEU A 61 11.98 -0.98 -6.81
N GLU A 62 11.82 -1.08 -8.11
CA GLU A 62 12.08 0.03 -9.03
C GLU A 62 10.80 0.78 -9.39
N ASP A 63 9.70 0.07 -9.62
CA ASP A 63 8.41 0.66 -10.00
C ASP A 63 7.94 1.69 -8.96
N GLU A 64 8.12 1.40 -7.67
CA GLU A 64 7.75 2.31 -6.58
C GLU A 64 8.59 3.60 -6.53
N LYS A 65 9.76 3.62 -7.17
CA LYS A 65 10.64 4.80 -7.22
C LYS A 65 10.31 5.72 -8.39
N ARG A 66 9.59 5.23 -9.39
CA ARG A 66 9.26 5.99 -10.60
C ARG A 66 8.46 7.25 -10.27
N LEU A 67 8.91 8.39 -10.80
CA LEU A 67 8.17 9.64 -10.70
C LEU A 67 6.74 9.48 -11.20
N GLY A 68 5.77 9.87 -10.38
CA GLY A 68 4.35 9.79 -10.68
C GLY A 68 3.65 8.52 -10.22
N THR A 69 4.35 7.61 -9.53
CA THR A 69 3.74 6.46 -8.87
C THR A 69 3.42 6.75 -7.43
N CYS A 70 2.40 6.10 -6.89
CA CYS A 70 2.21 5.91 -5.46
C CYS A 70 2.39 4.44 -5.13
N TYR A 71 2.83 4.15 -3.93
CA TYR A 71 2.89 2.78 -3.44
C TYR A 71 2.43 2.72 -2.00
N PHE A 72 1.93 1.55 -1.62
CA PHE A 72 1.54 1.25 -0.25
C PHE A 72 1.82 -0.23 0.01
N ALA A 73 1.92 -0.60 1.27
CA ALA A 73 1.94 -2.00 1.67
C ALA A 73 1.03 -2.21 2.87
N VAL A 74 0.49 -3.42 2.98
CA VAL A 74 -0.38 -3.82 4.07
C VAL A 74 0.24 -5.01 4.77
N GLY A 75 0.21 -5.02 6.11
CA GLY A 75 0.70 -6.10 6.94
C GLY A 75 1.85 -5.71 7.88
N ASP A 76 2.96 -6.44 7.78
CA ASP A 76 4.14 -6.27 8.63
C ASP A 76 4.90 -5.00 8.31
N ASN A 77 5.26 -4.23 9.33
CA ASN A 77 6.06 -3.01 9.20
C ASN A 77 7.28 -2.97 10.13
N THR A 78 7.67 -4.12 10.65
CA THR A 78 8.81 -4.21 11.60
C THR A 78 10.13 -3.78 10.95
N ALA A 79 10.32 -4.05 9.66
CA ALA A 79 11.50 -3.60 8.91
C ALA A 79 11.61 -2.07 8.81
N LEU A 80 10.51 -1.34 8.98
CA LEU A 80 10.43 0.12 8.98
C LEU A 80 10.37 0.71 10.40
N GLY A 81 10.56 -0.11 11.43
CA GLY A 81 10.51 0.31 12.82
C GLY A 81 9.11 0.35 13.42
N GLY A 82 8.12 -0.21 12.75
CA GLY A 82 6.75 -0.33 13.25
C GLY A 82 6.54 -1.52 14.20
N SER A 83 5.35 -1.61 14.76
CA SER A 83 4.97 -2.63 15.73
C SER A 83 4.10 -3.77 15.17
N SER A 84 3.70 -3.69 13.91
CA SER A 84 2.94 -4.76 13.26
C SER A 84 3.88 -5.88 12.82
N SER A 85 3.88 -6.99 13.58
CA SER A 85 4.69 -8.19 13.33
C SER A 85 3.77 -9.35 12.99
N VAL A 86 3.44 -9.50 11.72
CA VAL A 86 2.40 -10.44 11.28
C VAL A 86 2.86 -11.42 10.20
N GLY A 87 4.10 -11.29 9.73
CA GLY A 87 4.70 -12.23 8.77
C GLY A 87 4.14 -12.14 7.35
N ILE A 88 3.28 -11.17 7.06
CA ILE A 88 2.78 -10.89 5.71
C ILE A 88 2.99 -9.41 5.39
N HIS A 89 3.49 -9.13 4.19
CA HIS A 89 3.71 -7.76 3.71
C HIS A 89 3.42 -7.75 2.21
N ILE A 90 2.29 -7.17 1.83
CA ILE A 90 1.86 -7.12 0.43
C ILE A 90 1.93 -5.68 -0.07
N PRO A 91 2.88 -5.39 -0.97
CA PRO A 91 2.99 -4.09 -1.60
C PRO A 91 2.03 -3.95 -2.78
N GLY A 92 1.65 -2.69 -3.06
CA GLY A 92 0.90 -2.32 -4.25
C GLY A 92 1.43 -1.03 -4.83
N VAL A 93 1.62 -0.98 -6.15
CA VAL A 93 2.07 0.21 -6.88
C VAL A 93 0.95 0.69 -7.78
N LEU A 94 0.61 1.97 -7.64
CA LEU A 94 -0.33 2.67 -8.51
C LEU A 94 0.46 3.46 -9.55
N LYS A 95 0.39 3.01 -10.79
CA LYS A 95 0.95 3.73 -11.94
C LYS A 95 0.04 4.90 -12.27
N GLU A 96 0.56 5.99 -12.77
CA GLU A 96 -0.23 7.17 -13.15
C GLU A 96 -1.20 7.58 -12.01
N ALA A 97 -0.68 7.63 -10.78
CA ALA A 97 -1.49 7.89 -9.60
C ALA A 97 -2.05 9.31 -9.58
N SER A 98 -3.24 9.44 -9.01
CA SER A 98 -3.77 10.72 -8.56
C SER A 98 -3.84 10.72 -7.04
N LEU A 99 -3.35 11.77 -6.40
CA LEU A 99 -3.16 11.82 -4.95
C LEU A 99 -3.56 13.18 -4.39
N TRP A 100 -4.28 13.16 -3.31
CA TRP A 100 -4.62 14.34 -2.50
C TRP A 100 -4.13 14.15 -1.08
N PHE A 101 -3.60 15.21 -0.49
CA PHE A 101 -3.39 15.33 0.94
C PHE A 101 -4.42 16.32 1.48
N ASP A 102 -5.39 15.83 2.21
CA ASP A 102 -6.61 16.55 2.55
C ASP A 102 -7.25 17.16 1.29
N ASP A 103 -7.37 18.46 1.19
CA ASP A 103 -7.94 19.15 0.03
C ASP A 103 -6.87 19.55 -1.01
N THR A 104 -5.61 19.24 -0.80
CA THR A 104 -4.51 19.59 -1.71
C THR A 104 -4.26 18.50 -2.72
N HIS A 105 -4.49 18.79 -4.01
CA HIS A 105 -4.18 17.88 -5.11
C HIS A 105 -2.67 17.90 -5.38
N VAL A 106 -1.98 16.79 -5.16
CA VAL A 106 -0.52 16.67 -5.20
C VAL A 106 -0.04 16.00 -6.49
N LEU A 107 -0.72 14.92 -6.89
CA LEU A 107 -0.47 14.22 -8.15
C LEU A 107 -1.76 14.15 -8.96
N ASP A 108 -1.64 14.35 -10.27
CA ASP A 108 -2.72 14.09 -11.23
C ASP A 108 -2.22 13.20 -12.34
N LYS A 109 -2.76 11.97 -12.41
CA LYS A 109 -2.38 10.97 -13.43
C LYS A 109 -0.86 10.84 -13.62
N GLY A 110 -0.14 10.78 -12.51
CA GLY A 110 1.31 10.64 -12.51
C GLY A 110 2.11 11.93 -12.65
N GLN A 111 1.47 13.07 -12.72
CA GLN A 111 2.14 14.36 -12.80
C GLN A 111 2.12 15.10 -11.46
N PHE A 112 3.26 15.53 -10.97
CA PHE A 112 3.34 16.38 -9.79
C PHE A 112 2.80 17.78 -10.10
N LEU A 113 1.88 18.25 -9.24
CA LEU A 113 1.27 19.58 -9.33
C LEU A 113 1.96 20.59 -8.41
N LEU A 114 2.75 20.11 -7.45
CA LEU A 114 3.53 20.96 -6.56
C LEU A 114 4.90 21.25 -7.17
N GLN A 115 5.36 22.48 -7.03
CA GLN A 115 6.75 22.83 -7.35
C GLN A 115 7.66 22.35 -6.22
N LEU A 116 8.61 21.54 -6.60
CA LEU A 116 9.62 21.03 -5.68
C LEU A 116 10.84 21.95 -5.66
#